data_0c3f01e9efb581ea28b58550a7930fc4
#
_entry.id   0c3f01e9efb581ea28b58550a7930fc4
#
_cell.length_a   1.000
_cell.length_b   1.000
_cell.length_c   1.000
_cell.angle_alpha   90.00
_cell.angle_beta   90.00
_cell.angle_gamma   90.00
#
_symmetry.space_group_name_H-M   'P 1'
#
loop_
_entity.id
_entity.type
_entity.pdbx_description
1 polymer ?
#
loop_
_entity_poly.entity_id
_entity_poly.type
_entity_poly.pdbx_seq_one_letter_code
_entity_poly.pdbx_strand_id
1 'polypeptide(L)'
;MVSQEMGLHVGDNVSLPSDGTYAVRIELPPVSMRRIGAFAGRFGEIETVTFEFTYDDTFRQEVVDGIDLLDRDRWGDQGALEPMTDDNDGETEGTHSEVPYSALPPADDYPGTQLLDPDADSGTDSGDEVPMSGDAAFVVTLLESGSRLADGDDRYLLVSPRTPYNRVPLANMSLRAGVERDGEPAIDDSLELTRTLDSEFGFHYGGPLTDARPGDSVTITVESPPQTARHQGYETAFVEMEPLELVVPEP
;
A
#
# COMPACT_ATOMS: atom_id res chain seq x y z
N MET A 1 -0.82 10.50 -6.72
CA MET A 1 -1.15 10.40 -5.27
C MET A 1 -2.22 9.34 -5.10
N VAL A 2 -2.18 8.56 -4.05
CA VAL A 2 -3.24 7.62 -3.69
C VAL A 2 -3.68 7.95 -2.27
N SER A 3 -4.96 8.17 -2.07
CA SER A 3 -5.57 8.29 -0.74
C SER A 3 -6.76 7.34 -0.66
N GLN A 4 -7.18 6.99 0.53
CA GLN A 4 -8.35 6.12 0.70
C GLN A 4 -9.63 6.82 0.35
N GLU A 5 -9.75 8.07 0.71
CA GLU A 5 -10.94 8.88 0.47
C GLU A 5 -11.06 9.26 -1.00
N MET A 6 -9.95 9.59 -1.64
CA MET A 6 -9.94 10.05 -3.04
C MET A 6 -9.47 8.98 -4.04
N GLY A 7 -9.07 7.81 -3.58
CA GLY A 7 -8.52 6.77 -4.43
C GLY A 7 -7.22 7.19 -5.13
N LEU A 8 -6.98 6.64 -6.31
CA LEU A 8 -5.87 7.04 -7.17
C LEU A 8 -6.25 8.32 -7.93
N HIS A 9 -5.49 9.38 -7.69
CA HIS A 9 -5.57 10.56 -8.53
C HIS A 9 -4.21 10.94 -9.10
N VAL A 10 -4.22 11.41 -10.32
CA VAL A 10 -3.06 11.92 -11.03
C VAL A 10 -3.39 13.33 -11.51
N GLY A 11 -2.41 14.20 -11.42
CA GLY A 11 -2.56 15.58 -11.85
C GLY A 11 -1.34 16.05 -12.62
N ASP A 12 -1.55 16.91 -13.57
CA ASP A 12 -0.50 17.61 -14.30
C ASP A 12 -1.02 18.99 -14.74
N ASN A 13 -0.09 19.90 -14.95
CA ASN A 13 -0.42 21.21 -15.47
C ASN A 13 -0.61 21.14 -16.98
N VAL A 14 -1.85 21.34 -17.43
CA VAL A 14 -2.21 21.31 -18.84
C VAL A 14 -2.56 22.72 -19.32
N SER A 15 -1.90 23.17 -20.39
CA SER A 15 -2.27 24.41 -21.06
C SER A 15 -3.34 24.14 -22.14
N LEU A 16 -4.50 24.77 -21.97
CA LEU A 16 -5.55 24.73 -22.98
C LEU A 16 -5.46 25.97 -23.86
N PRO A 17 -5.59 25.85 -25.20
CA PRO A 17 -5.31 26.93 -26.14
C PRO A 17 -6.35 28.05 -26.15
N SER A 18 -7.60 27.77 -25.78
CA SER A 18 -8.71 28.72 -25.78
C SER A 18 -9.88 28.21 -24.96
N ASP A 19 -10.84 29.08 -24.73
CA ASP A 19 -12.13 28.67 -24.15
C ASP A 19 -12.87 27.71 -25.11
N GLY A 20 -13.57 26.75 -24.54
CA GLY A 20 -14.31 25.76 -25.33
C GLY A 20 -14.64 24.51 -24.53
N THR A 21 -15.36 23.61 -25.19
CA THR A 21 -15.61 22.26 -24.65
C THR A 21 -14.51 21.32 -25.08
N TYR A 22 -13.93 20.62 -24.13
CA TYR A 22 -12.83 19.68 -24.31
C TYR A 22 -13.28 18.28 -23.92
N ALA A 23 -12.90 17.30 -24.73
CA ALA A 23 -13.03 15.89 -24.39
C ALA A 23 -11.73 15.38 -23.75
N VAL A 24 -11.85 14.76 -22.59
CA VAL A 24 -10.76 14.06 -21.91
C VAL A 24 -10.94 12.58 -22.10
N ARG A 25 -9.90 11.92 -22.59
CA ARG A 25 -9.84 10.46 -22.68
C ARG A 25 -8.73 9.94 -21.77
N ILE A 26 -9.11 9.12 -20.82
CA ILE A 26 -8.18 8.46 -19.90
C ILE A 26 -8.07 7.00 -20.32
N GLU A 27 -6.86 6.53 -20.56
CA GLU A 27 -6.57 5.13 -20.83
C GLU A 27 -5.84 4.51 -19.64
N LEU A 28 -6.43 3.45 -19.10
CA LEU A 28 -5.86 2.65 -18.02
C LEU A 28 -5.20 1.43 -18.65
N PRO A 29 -3.86 1.32 -18.58
CA PRO A 29 -3.18 0.15 -19.12
C PRO A 29 -3.50 -1.10 -18.29
N PRO A 30 -3.37 -2.30 -18.89
CA PRO A 30 -3.58 -3.54 -18.16
C PRO A 30 -2.61 -3.68 -17.02
N VAL A 31 -3.09 -4.18 -15.90
CA VAL A 31 -2.22 -4.48 -14.75
C VAL A 31 -1.48 -5.79 -14.97
N SER A 32 -0.17 -5.79 -14.73
CA SER A 32 0.72 -6.92 -14.97
C SER A 32 0.90 -7.85 -13.75
N MET A 33 0.07 -7.70 -12.72
CA MET A 33 0.12 -8.50 -11.51
C MET A 33 -0.83 -9.70 -11.56
N ARG A 34 -0.60 -10.72 -10.72
CA ARG A 34 -1.53 -11.82 -10.50
C ARG A 34 -2.85 -11.27 -9.94
N ARG A 35 -3.97 -11.70 -10.49
CA ARG A 35 -5.32 -11.28 -10.08
C ARG A 35 -6.14 -12.49 -9.71
N ILE A 36 -6.72 -12.48 -8.52
CA ILE A 36 -7.48 -13.59 -7.97
C ILE A 36 -8.75 -13.12 -7.27
N GLY A 37 -9.57 -14.04 -6.86
CA GLY A 37 -10.88 -13.76 -6.29
C GLY A 37 -11.79 -13.04 -7.30
N ALA A 38 -12.49 -12.01 -6.89
CA ALA A 38 -13.39 -11.24 -7.74
C ALA A 38 -12.65 -10.44 -8.85
N PHE A 39 -11.32 -10.35 -8.78
CA PHE A 39 -10.51 -9.67 -9.79
C PHE A 39 -9.94 -10.63 -10.86
N ALA A 40 -10.18 -11.93 -10.74
CA ALA A 40 -9.78 -12.88 -11.76
C ALA A 40 -10.40 -12.54 -13.12
N GLY A 41 -9.56 -12.39 -14.14
CA GLY A 41 -9.99 -12.02 -15.50
C GLY A 41 -10.32 -10.53 -15.71
N ARG A 42 -10.25 -9.69 -14.67
CA ARG A 42 -10.44 -8.23 -14.80
C ARG A 42 -9.12 -7.50 -14.98
N PHE A 43 -9.17 -6.25 -15.43
CA PHE A 43 -8.00 -5.36 -15.61
C PHE A 43 -6.89 -5.95 -16.51
N GLY A 44 -7.25 -6.84 -17.43
CA GLY A 44 -6.31 -7.50 -18.37
C GLY A 44 -6.21 -6.83 -19.72
N GLU A 45 -7.05 -5.84 -20.00
CA GLU A 45 -7.11 -5.09 -21.24
C GLU A 45 -7.06 -3.58 -20.94
N ILE A 46 -6.85 -2.78 -21.99
CA ILE A 46 -6.90 -1.31 -21.85
C ILE A 46 -8.34 -0.91 -21.57
N GLU A 47 -8.58 -0.24 -20.47
CA GLU A 47 -9.86 0.40 -20.19
C GLU A 47 -9.80 1.88 -20.54
N THR A 48 -10.88 2.41 -21.09
CA THR A 48 -10.96 3.81 -21.53
C THR A 48 -12.17 4.49 -20.89
N VAL A 49 -11.91 5.64 -20.25
CA VAL A 49 -12.96 6.53 -19.77
C VAL A 49 -12.88 7.83 -20.56
N THR A 50 -14.04 8.31 -21.02
CA THR A 50 -14.12 9.57 -21.76
C THR A 50 -15.20 10.44 -21.15
N PHE A 51 -14.89 11.71 -20.92
CA PHE A 51 -15.85 12.73 -20.48
C PHE A 51 -15.53 14.07 -21.12
N GLU A 52 -16.46 15.00 -21.05
CA GLU A 52 -16.32 16.35 -21.56
C GLU A 52 -16.42 17.36 -20.42
N PHE A 53 -15.68 18.45 -20.53
CA PHE A 53 -15.83 19.59 -19.65
C PHE A 53 -15.72 20.89 -20.44
N THR A 54 -16.30 21.96 -19.93
CA THR A 54 -16.19 23.28 -20.54
C THR A 54 -15.15 24.10 -19.79
N TYR A 55 -14.15 24.57 -20.53
CA TYR A 55 -13.12 25.47 -20.02
C TYR A 55 -13.49 26.89 -20.44
N ASP A 56 -13.79 27.73 -19.47
CA ASP A 56 -14.14 29.14 -19.64
C ASP A 56 -13.75 29.97 -18.42
N ASP A 57 -14.14 31.24 -18.39
CA ASP A 57 -13.85 32.10 -17.23
C ASP A 57 -14.51 31.59 -15.94
N THR A 58 -15.70 31.04 -16.04
CA THR A 58 -16.40 30.47 -14.87
C THR A 58 -15.63 29.33 -14.25
N PHE A 59 -15.22 28.36 -15.09
CA PHE A 59 -14.39 27.23 -14.63
C PHE A 59 -13.08 27.69 -14.00
N ARG A 60 -12.39 28.66 -14.63
CA ARG A 60 -11.13 29.20 -14.08
C ARG A 60 -11.35 29.86 -12.73
N GLN A 61 -12.44 30.61 -12.59
CA GLN A 61 -12.76 31.28 -11.34
C GLN A 61 -13.10 30.27 -10.22
N GLU A 62 -13.90 29.26 -10.51
CA GLU A 62 -14.23 28.19 -9.56
C GLU A 62 -12.98 27.45 -9.07
N VAL A 63 -12.05 27.15 -9.96
CA VAL A 63 -10.77 26.51 -9.58
C VAL A 63 -9.94 27.43 -8.70
N VAL A 64 -9.84 28.72 -9.03
CA VAL A 64 -9.08 29.71 -8.24
C VAL A 64 -9.71 29.95 -6.87
N ASP A 65 -11.04 30.06 -6.83
CA ASP A 65 -11.78 30.28 -5.58
C ASP A 65 -11.73 29.05 -4.64
N GLY A 66 -11.53 27.85 -5.21
CA GLY A 66 -11.36 26.59 -4.46
C GLY A 66 -9.93 26.32 -3.99
N ILE A 67 -8.97 27.21 -4.26
CA ILE A 67 -7.59 27.04 -3.80
C ILE A 67 -7.35 27.82 -2.51
N ASP A 68 -7.19 27.10 -1.42
CA ASP A 68 -6.65 27.65 -0.19
C ASP A 68 -5.13 27.65 -0.23
N LEU A 69 -4.55 28.83 -0.15
CA LEU A 69 -3.09 28.98 -0.13
C LEU A 69 -2.56 28.90 1.29
N LEU A 70 -1.66 27.95 1.51
CA LEU A 70 -0.91 27.88 2.76
C LEU A 70 -0.04 29.13 2.94
N ASP A 71 -0.03 29.67 4.14
CA ASP A 71 0.86 30.78 4.51
C ASP A 71 2.32 30.41 4.24
N ARG A 72 3.08 31.32 3.64
CA ARG A 72 4.48 31.06 3.25
C ARG A 72 5.37 30.69 4.42
N ASP A 73 5.07 31.18 5.60
CA ASP A 73 5.83 30.90 6.82
C ASP A 73 5.69 29.45 7.29
N ARG A 74 4.68 28.72 6.77
CA ARG A 74 4.41 27.31 7.06
C ARG A 74 4.87 26.34 5.95
N TRP A 75 5.48 26.87 4.89
CA TRP A 75 5.96 26.00 3.81
C TRP A 75 7.09 25.11 4.29
N GLY A 76 6.90 23.79 4.11
CA GLY A 76 7.84 22.76 4.56
C GLY A 76 7.63 22.28 6.00
N ASP A 77 6.69 22.85 6.74
CA ASP A 77 6.34 22.38 8.07
C ASP A 77 5.56 21.07 7.99
N GLN A 78 5.95 20.09 8.80
CA GLN A 78 5.19 18.86 8.95
C GLN A 78 3.80 19.15 9.54
N GLY A 79 2.74 18.64 8.90
CA GLY A 79 1.36 18.91 9.33
C GLY A 79 0.87 20.32 9.02
N ALA A 80 1.52 21.04 8.09
CA ALA A 80 1.11 22.38 7.67
C ALA A 80 -0.28 22.38 6.99
N LEU A 81 -0.63 21.31 6.29
CA LEU A 81 -1.96 21.08 5.74
C LEU A 81 -2.76 20.22 6.72
N GLU A 82 -3.98 20.67 7.01
CA GLU A 82 -4.92 19.82 7.74
C GLU A 82 -5.37 18.66 6.84
N PRO A 83 -5.63 17.46 7.40
CA PRO A 83 -6.25 16.39 6.65
C PRO A 83 -7.56 16.89 6.02
N MET A 84 -7.80 16.53 4.75
CA MET A 84 -9.07 16.86 4.11
C MET A 84 -10.20 16.13 4.87
N THR A 85 -11.06 16.92 5.50
CA THR A 85 -12.30 16.43 6.11
C THR A 85 -13.41 16.56 5.08
N ASP A 86 -14.23 15.51 4.94
CA ASP A 86 -15.46 15.63 4.16
C ASP A 86 -16.43 16.59 4.87
N ASP A 87 -16.57 17.82 4.37
CA ASP A 87 -17.51 18.83 4.88
C ASP A 87 -19.00 18.47 4.66
N ASN A 88 -19.28 17.23 4.24
CA ASN A 88 -20.64 16.77 3.96
C ASN A 88 -21.34 16.08 5.13
N ASP A 89 -20.67 15.86 6.25
CA ASP A 89 -21.33 15.31 7.44
C ASP A 89 -21.75 16.42 8.38
N GLY A 90 -22.99 16.90 8.15
CA GLY A 90 -23.71 17.69 9.14
C GLY A 90 -23.77 16.96 10.48
N GLU A 91 -23.17 17.58 11.47
CA GLU A 91 -23.38 17.38 12.90
C GLU A 91 -23.29 15.91 13.42
N THR A 92 -22.07 15.45 13.65
CA THR A 92 -21.86 14.53 14.77
C THR A 92 -20.61 14.96 15.54
N GLU A 93 -20.84 15.38 16.78
CA GLU A 93 -19.77 15.73 17.72
C GLU A 93 -18.84 14.52 17.92
N GLY A 94 -17.54 14.72 17.67
CA GLY A 94 -16.50 14.10 18.45
C GLY A 94 -15.98 12.72 18.02
N THR A 95 -16.05 12.37 16.74
CA THR A 95 -15.12 11.39 16.21
C THR A 95 -14.28 12.11 15.15
N HIS A 96 -12.99 12.30 15.43
CA HIS A 96 -12.04 12.41 14.34
C HIS A 96 -12.36 11.24 13.43
N SER A 97 -12.82 11.53 12.21
CA SER A 97 -12.93 10.51 11.17
C SER A 97 -11.53 9.91 11.12
N GLU A 98 -11.38 8.74 11.70
CA GLU A 98 -10.14 7.98 11.51
C GLU A 98 -10.00 7.91 10.01
N VAL A 99 -8.93 8.49 9.49
CA VAL A 99 -8.53 8.27 8.09
C VAL A 99 -8.74 6.78 7.91
N PRO A 100 -9.66 6.33 7.04
CA PRO A 100 -9.92 4.92 6.93
C PRO A 100 -8.60 4.32 6.52
N TYR A 101 -7.86 3.86 7.52
CA TYR A 101 -6.64 3.13 7.28
C TYR A 101 -7.05 2.03 6.34
N SER A 102 -6.44 1.98 5.13
CA SER A 102 -6.57 0.78 4.34
C SER A 102 -6.30 -0.33 5.34
N ALA A 103 -7.34 -1.06 5.70
CA ALA A 103 -7.25 -1.95 6.81
C ALA A 103 -5.94 -2.70 6.63
N LEU A 104 -4.97 -2.45 7.51
CA LEU A 104 -4.02 -3.49 7.75
C LEU A 104 -4.89 -4.70 7.94
N PRO A 105 -4.60 -5.84 7.30
CA PRO A 105 -5.31 -7.03 7.64
C PRO A 105 -5.42 -6.98 9.16
N PRO A 106 -6.61 -6.77 9.74
CA PRO A 106 -6.70 -6.78 11.19
C PRO A 106 -6.14 -8.12 11.57
N ALA A 107 -5.19 -8.14 12.48
CA ALA A 107 -4.55 -9.39 12.90
C ALA A 107 -5.60 -10.46 13.26
N ASP A 108 -6.80 -10.03 13.64
CA ASP A 108 -7.94 -10.85 14.02
C ASP A 108 -8.79 -11.36 12.85
N ASP A 109 -8.76 -10.71 11.67
CA ASP A 109 -9.61 -11.05 10.53
C ASP A 109 -8.89 -11.85 9.44
N TYR A 110 -7.58 -11.99 9.53
CA TYR A 110 -6.80 -12.79 8.58
C TYR A 110 -6.54 -14.18 9.15
N PRO A 111 -6.89 -15.24 8.41
CA PRO A 111 -6.61 -16.61 8.82
C PRO A 111 -5.12 -16.90 8.73
N GLY A 112 -4.35 -16.43 9.70
CA GLY A 112 -2.91 -16.60 9.69
C GLY A 112 -2.21 -16.00 10.90
N THR A 113 -0.89 -16.11 10.88
CA THR A 113 -0.02 -15.64 11.94
C THR A 113 0.79 -14.44 11.43
N GLN A 114 0.68 -13.31 12.10
CA GLN A 114 1.54 -12.16 11.82
C GLN A 114 2.96 -12.45 12.31
N LEU A 115 3.95 -12.20 11.45
CA LEU A 115 5.35 -12.32 11.80
C LEU A 115 5.79 -11.07 12.57
N LEU A 116 6.61 -11.27 13.58
CA LEU A 116 7.05 -10.22 14.49
C LEU A 116 8.53 -9.91 14.29
N ASP A 117 8.91 -8.69 14.63
CA ASP A 117 10.29 -8.30 14.78
C ASP A 117 10.85 -9.01 16.04
N PRO A 118 11.95 -9.75 15.95
CA PRO A 118 12.55 -10.45 17.11
C PRO A 118 13.03 -9.50 18.20
N ASP A 119 13.31 -8.26 17.86
CA ASP A 119 13.79 -7.22 18.77
C ASP A 119 12.64 -6.35 19.33
N ALA A 120 11.40 -6.57 18.88
CA ALA A 120 10.24 -5.87 19.42
C ALA A 120 10.05 -6.21 20.91
N ASP A 121 10.05 -5.17 21.74
CA ASP A 121 9.97 -5.32 23.20
C ASP A 121 8.60 -5.88 23.58
N SER A 122 8.57 -7.13 24.02
CA SER A 122 7.35 -7.86 24.43
C SER A 122 6.62 -7.27 25.65
N GLY A 123 7.03 -6.09 26.09
CA GLY A 123 6.52 -5.38 27.28
C GLY A 123 5.68 -4.15 27.02
N THR A 124 5.60 -3.66 25.81
CA THR A 124 4.67 -2.59 25.43
C THR A 124 3.38 -3.20 24.90
N ASP A 125 2.27 -2.78 25.48
CA ASP A 125 0.87 -3.12 25.12
C ASP A 125 0.50 -2.54 23.72
N SER A 126 1.46 -2.54 22.83
CA SER A 126 1.36 -2.02 21.47
C SER A 126 1.62 -3.16 20.48
N GLY A 127 0.59 -3.95 20.21
CA GLY A 127 0.49 -4.76 19.00
C GLY A 127 0.54 -3.93 17.73
N ASP A 128 1.16 -2.75 17.78
CA ASP A 128 1.17 -1.71 16.75
C ASP A 128 2.56 -1.44 16.16
N GLU A 129 3.62 -2.07 16.63
CA GLU A 129 4.93 -1.90 16.01
C GLU A 129 5.07 -2.81 14.78
N VAL A 130 4.60 -2.27 13.67
CA VAL A 130 4.77 -2.90 12.36
C VAL A 130 6.23 -2.74 11.95
N PRO A 131 6.93 -3.82 11.53
CA PRO A 131 8.31 -3.75 11.07
C PRO A 131 8.50 -2.71 9.97
N MET A 132 9.59 -1.95 10.06
CA MET A 132 9.88 -0.85 9.14
C MET A 132 11.16 -1.11 8.35
N SER A 133 11.15 -0.76 7.05
CA SER A 133 12.34 -0.69 6.23
C SER A 133 12.30 0.59 5.40
N GLY A 134 13.30 1.45 5.54
CA GLY A 134 13.20 2.83 5.11
C GLY A 134 11.97 3.49 5.75
N ASP A 135 11.22 4.25 4.97
CA ASP A 135 9.95 4.85 5.43
C ASP A 135 8.72 3.96 5.12
N ALA A 136 8.91 2.67 4.89
CA ALA A 136 7.81 1.74 4.62
C ALA A 136 7.52 0.85 5.82
N ALA A 137 6.23 0.72 6.16
CA ALA A 137 5.74 -0.25 7.13
C ALA A 137 5.39 -1.58 6.43
N PHE A 138 5.83 -2.70 6.98
CA PHE A 138 5.63 -4.02 6.39
C PHE A 138 4.71 -4.88 7.26
N VAL A 139 3.50 -5.14 6.79
CA VAL A 139 2.66 -6.18 7.40
C VAL A 139 2.98 -7.50 6.74
N VAL A 140 3.48 -8.44 7.52
CA VAL A 140 3.87 -9.76 7.06
C VAL A 140 3.05 -10.81 7.77
N THR A 141 2.28 -11.58 7.02
CA THR A 141 1.37 -12.59 7.57
C THR A 141 1.61 -13.93 6.91
N LEU A 142 1.76 -14.96 7.69
CA LEU A 142 1.81 -16.33 7.23
C LEU A 142 0.38 -16.91 7.31
N LEU A 143 -0.31 -16.95 6.17
CA LEU A 143 -1.65 -17.52 6.09
C LEU A 143 -1.60 -19.04 6.33
N GLU A 144 -2.67 -19.55 6.92
CA GLU A 144 -2.78 -20.99 7.16
C GLU A 144 -2.86 -21.81 5.87
N SER A 145 -2.56 -23.09 5.98
CA SER A 145 -2.73 -24.05 4.89
C SER A 145 -4.19 -24.12 4.44
N GLY A 146 -4.38 -24.36 3.12
CA GLY A 146 -5.71 -24.36 2.52
C GLY A 146 -6.22 -22.97 2.14
N SER A 147 -5.40 -21.93 2.29
CA SER A 147 -5.69 -20.62 1.71
C SER A 147 -5.82 -20.72 0.18
N ARG A 148 -6.82 -20.07 -0.40
CA ARG A 148 -7.00 -19.99 -1.87
C ARG A 148 -5.85 -19.30 -2.62
N LEU A 149 -4.90 -18.72 -1.89
CA LEU A 149 -3.70 -18.09 -2.44
C LEU A 149 -2.58 -19.09 -2.72
N ALA A 150 -2.56 -20.21 -2.00
CA ALA A 150 -1.61 -21.29 -2.16
C ALA A 150 -2.30 -22.58 -2.64
N ASP A 151 -1.54 -23.47 -3.21
CA ASP A 151 -2.04 -24.78 -3.67
C ASP A 151 -1.86 -25.82 -2.56
N GLY A 152 -2.88 -26.66 -2.38
CA GLY A 152 -2.81 -27.81 -1.48
C GLY A 152 -2.64 -27.45 0.00
N ASP A 153 -1.66 -28.09 0.64
CA ASP A 153 -1.38 -27.93 2.08
C ASP A 153 -0.32 -26.85 2.37
N ASP A 154 0.15 -26.14 1.36
CA ASP A 154 1.11 -25.06 1.54
C ASP A 154 0.49 -23.88 2.30
N ARG A 155 1.30 -23.24 3.13
CA ARG A 155 1.01 -21.93 3.68
C ARG A 155 1.30 -20.86 2.63
N TYR A 156 0.81 -19.65 2.86
CA TYR A 156 1.10 -18.53 1.97
C TYR A 156 1.69 -17.38 2.76
N LEU A 157 2.87 -16.94 2.35
CA LEU A 157 3.49 -15.74 2.91
C LEU A 157 2.93 -14.52 2.18
N LEU A 158 2.21 -13.70 2.92
CA LEU A 158 1.64 -12.43 2.47
C LEU A 158 2.47 -11.28 3.02
N VAL A 159 3.00 -10.43 2.15
CA VAL A 159 3.79 -9.25 2.50
C VAL A 159 3.12 -8.02 1.93
N SER A 160 2.71 -7.10 2.81
CA SER A 160 2.03 -5.87 2.45
C SER A 160 2.85 -4.65 2.91
N PRO A 161 3.80 -4.17 2.09
CA PRO A 161 4.50 -2.92 2.36
C PRO A 161 3.58 -1.74 2.14
N ARG A 162 3.61 -0.78 3.06
CA ARG A 162 2.69 0.36 3.09
C ARG A 162 3.38 1.64 3.51
N THR A 163 2.79 2.76 3.12
CA THR A 163 3.19 4.06 3.66
C THR A 163 2.82 4.14 5.15
N PRO A 164 3.65 4.76 6.01
CA PRO A 164 3.45 4.73 7.45
C PRO A 164 2.22 5.52 7.92
N TYR A 165 1.85 6.60 7.22
CA TYR A 165 0.79 7.51 7.67
C TYR A 165 -0.61 7.08 7.23
N ASN A 166 -0.80 6.88 5.93
CA ASN A 166 -2.10 6.56 5.35
C ASN A 166 -2.22 5.10 4.92
N ARG A 167 -1.20 4.29 5.21
CA ARG A 167 -1.16 2.83 5.00
C ARG A 167 -1.48 2.38 3.56
N VAL A 168 -1.17 3.23 2.59
CA VAL A 168 -1.36 2.91 1.17
C VAL A 168 -0.37 1.83 0.75
N PRO A 169 -0.82 0.75 0.09
CA PRO A 169 0.08 -0.29 -0.39
C PRO A 169 1.10 0.25 -1.39
N LEU A 170 2.37 -0.11 -1.21
CA LEU A 170 3.47 0.30 -2.06
C LEU A 170 3.60 -0.65 -3.25
N ALA A 171 3.39 -0.11 -4.45
CA ALA A 171 3.41 -0.86 -5.69
C ALA A 171 4.80 -0.90 -6.35
N ASN A 172 4.95 -1.83 -7.32
CA ASN A 172 6.12 -1.96 -8.19
C ASN A 172 7.46 -2.25 -7.49
N MET A 173 7.41 -2.86 -6.32
CA MET A 173 8.60 -3.41 -5.67
C MET A 173 8.96 -4.79 -6.24
N SER A 174 10.22 -5.20 -6.02
CA SER A 174 10.68 -6.58 -6.13
C SER A 174 11.12 -7.05 -4.75
N LEU A 175 10.49 -8.09 -4.26
CA LEU A 175 10.70 -8.63 -2.93
C LEU A 175 11.04 -10.12 -2.97
N ARG A 176 11.93 -10.54 -2.07
CA ARG A 176 12.26 -11.96 -1.82
C ARG A 176 12.12 -12.28 -0.34
N ALA A 177 11.80 -13.54 -0.06
CA ALA A 177 11.81 -14.06 1.28
C ALA A 177 12.80 -15.21 1.41
N GLY A 178 13.63 -15.16 2.45
CA GLY A 178 14.45 -16.28 2.91
C GLY A 178 13.86 -16.85 4.19
N VAL A 179 14.06 -18.14 4.43
CA VAL A 179 13.63 -18.80 5.68
C VAL A 179 14.80 -19.59 6.24
N GLU A 180 15.10 -19.36 7.50
CA GLU A 180 16.15 -20.09 8.22
C GLU A 180 15.57 -20.77 9.47
N ARG A 181 16.11 -21.94 9.78
CA ARG A 181 15.80 -22.72 10.96
C ARG A 181 17.10 -23.15 11.63
N ASP A 182 17.27 -22.81 12.90
CA ASP A 182 18.50 -23.11 13.66
C ASP A 182 19.77 -22.54 12.98
N GLY A 183 19.65 -21.45 12.21
CA GLY A 183 20.74 -20.80 11.48
C GLY A 183 21.13 -21.48 10.17
N GLU A 184 20.32 -22.43 9.69
CA GLU A 184 20.47 -23.06 8.38
C GLU A 184 19.27 -22.74 7.47
N PRO A 185 19.47 -22.59 6.14
CA PRO A 185 18.37 -22.38 5.21
C PRO A 185 17.32 -23.50 5.32
N ALA A 186 16.08 -23.12 5.55
CA ALA A 186 14.95 -24.05 5.60
C ALA A 186 14.29 -24.26 4.22
N ILE A 187 14.60 -23.40 3.26
CA ILE A 187 14.20 -23.52 1.85
C ILE A 187 15.44 -23.47 0.97
N ASP A 188 15.44 -24.26 -0.11
CA ASP A 188 16.60 -24.41 -0.99
C ASP A 188 17.00 -23.12 -1.71
N ASP A 189 16.01 -22.33 -2.14
CA ASP A 189 16.17 -21.04 -2.80
C ASP A 189 15.28 -20.00 -2.13
N SER A 190 15.69 -18.74 -2.15
CA SER A 190 14.83 -17.65 -1.68
C SER A 190 13.56 -17.54 -2.51
N LEU A 191 12.43 -17.38 -1.85
CA LEU A 191 11.11 -17.26 -2.46
C LEU A 191 10.95 -15.87 -3.11
N GLU A 192 10.72 -15.81 -4.41
CA GLU A 192 10.31 -14.59 -5.09
C GLU A 192 8.84 -14.29 -4.76
N LEU A 193 8.55 -13.10 -4.26
CA LEU A 193 7.21 -12.70 -3.87
C LEU A 193 6.47 -12.08 -5.05
N THR A 194 5.44 -12.77 -5.51
CA THR A 194 4.64 -12.36 -6.67
C THR A 194 3.66 -11.24 -6.31
N ARG A 195 3.65 -10.17 -7.09
CA ARG A 195 2.64 -9.10 -6.98
C ARG A 195 1.25 -9.66 -7.26
N THR A 196 0.38 -9.53 -6.28
CA THR A 196 -0.97 -10.11 -6.33
C THR A 196 -2.01 -9.08 -5.94
N LEU A 197 -3.09 -9.01 -6.71
CA LEU A 197 -4.28 -8.23 -6.40
C LEU A 197 -5.41 -9.20 -6.11
N ASP A 198 -5.93 -9.13 -4.91
CA ASP A 198 -6.99 -9.98 -4.40
C ASP A 198 -8.15 -9.14 -3.82
N SER A 199 -9.38 -9.61 -3.99
CA SER A 199 -10.57 -8.86 -3.56
C SER A 199 -10.79 -8.84 -2.04
N GLU A 200 -10.14 -9.74 -1.31
CA GLU A 200 -10.25 -9.88 0.13
C GLU A 200 -8.99 -9.37 0.83
N PHE A 201 -7.83 -9.79 0.34
CA PHE A 201 -6.53 -9.41 0.90
C PHE A 201 -5.92 -8.14 0.28
N GLY A 202 -6.58 -7.54 -0.69
CA GLY A 202 -6.08 -6.35 -1.37
C GLY A 202 -4.81 -6.60 -2.19
N PHE A 203 -4.07 -5.52 -2.43
CA PHE A 203 -2.77 -5.60 -3.10
C PHE A 203 -1.68 -6.01 -2.11
N HIS A 204 -0.92 -7.04 -2.46
CA HIS A 204 0.19 -7.56 -1.67
C HIS A 204 1.23 -8.24 -2.55
N TYR A 205 2.35 -8.61 -1.95
CA TYR A 205 3.36 -9.49 -2.49
C TYR A 205 3.27 -10.81 -1.74
N GLY A 206 3.45 -11.93 -2.42
CA GLY A 206 3.41 -13.20 -1.69
C GLY A 206 3.70 -14.40 -2.53
N GLY A 207 3.80 -15.53 -1.86
CA GLY A 207 4.05 -16.82 -2.49
C GLY A 207 3.81 -17.97 -1.54
N PRO A 208 3.68 -19.20 -2.08
CA PRO A 208 3.52 -20.39 -1.27
C PRO A 208 4.80 -20.63 -0.46
N LEU A 209 4.63 -20.91 0.81
CA LEU A 209 5.72 -21.23 1.72
C LEU A 209 5.45 -22.57 2.38
N THR A 210 6.24 -23.57 1.95
CA THR A 210 6.18 -24.92 2.49
C THR A 210 6.99 -25.00 3.78
N ASP A 211 6.53 -25.77 4.75
CA ASP A 211 7.26 -26.11 5.98
C ASP A 211 7.69 -24.96 6.91
N ALA A 212 7.11 -23.75 6.81
CA ALA A 212 7.35 -22.73 7.81
C ALA A 212 6.79 -23.15 9.18
N ARG A 213 7.60 -23.02 10.24
CA ARG A 213 7.30 -23.46 11.61
C ARG A 213 7.50 -22.33 12.62
N PRO A 214 6.84 -22.39 13.77
CA PRO A 214 7.16 -21.50 14.87
C PRO A 214 8.66 -21.55 15.19
N GLY A 215 9.24 -20.37 15.42
CA GLY A 215 10.67 -20.18 15.68
C GLY A 215 11.54 -20.04 14.42
N ASP A 216 11.01 -20.25 13.22
CA ASP A 216 11.75 -19.97 12.00
C ASP A 216 11.96 -18.46 11.82
N SER A 217 13.16 -18.08 11.37
CA SER A 217 13.48 -16.72 10.97
C SER A 217 13.10 -16.52 9.50
N VAL A 218 12.40 -15.44 9.20
CA VAL A 218 12.00 -15.03 7.84
C VAL A 218 12.63 -13.69 7.51
N THR A 219 13.49 -13.66 6.49
CA THR A 219 14.12 -12.42 6.01
C THR A 219 13.41 -11.95 4.76
N ILE A 220 12.87 -10.71 4.80
CA ILE A 220 12.31 -10.05 3.62
C ILE A 220 13.35 -9.09 3.04
N THR A 221 13.77 -9.35 1.82
CA THR A 221 14.74 -8.51 1.10
C THR A 221 14.05 -7.68 0.04
N VAL A 222 14.33 -6.38 0.03
CA VAL A 222 13.86 -5.45 -1.01
C VAL A 222 14.92 -5.38 -2.11
N GLU A 223 14.67 -6.03 -3.25
CA GLU A 223 15.56 -5.97 -4.43
C GLU A 223 15.35 -4.70 -5.26
N SER A 224 14.11 -4.21 -5.29
CA SER A 224 13.77 -2.94 -5.92
C SER A 224 12.78 -2.20 -5.04
N PRO A 225 13.06 -0.93 -4.70
CA PRO A 225 12.16 -0.12 -3.91
C PRO A 225 10.87 0.21 -4.68
N PRO A 226 9.83 0.73 -3.99
CA PRO A 226 8.60 1.12 -4.65
C PRO A 226 8.84 2.28 -5.61
N GLN A 227 8.15 2.26 -6.76
CA GLN A 227 8.01 3.45 -7.57
C GLN A 227 7.08 4.42 -6.86
N THR A 228 7.65 5.36 -6.16
CA THR A 228 6.88 6.50 -5.71
C THR A 228 6.70 7.45 -6.88
N ALA A 229 5.48 7.90 -7.11
CA ALA A 229 5.29 9.08 -7.91
C ALA A 229 6.21 10.17 -7.35
N ARG A 230 6.80 11.00 -8.21
CA ARG A 230 7.63 12.14 -7.81
C ARG A 230 6.79 13.08 -6.97
N HIS A 231 6.68 12.78 -5.71
CA HIS A 231 5.93 13.56 -4.75
C HIS A 231 6.93 14.32 -3.89
N GLN A 232 6.77 15.62 -3.79
CA GLN A 232 7.58 16.45 -2.94
C GLN A 232 7.52 15.94 -1.49
N GLY A 233 8.69 15.66 -0.91
CA GLY A 233 8.80 15.08 0.43
C GLY A 233 9.00 13.56 0.49
N TYR A 234 8.90 12.85 -0.65
CA TYR A 234 9.16 11.40 -0.72
C TYR A 234 10.40 11.02 -1.55
N GLU A 235 11.19 11.99 -1.95
CA GLU A 235 12.32 11.79 -2.85
C GLU A 235 13.41 10.86 -2.29
N THR A 236 13.48 10.76 -0.97
CA THR A 236 14.46 9.93 -0.27
C THR A 236 13.85 8.83 0.60
N ALA A 237 12.53 8.79 0.71
CA ALA A 237 11.81 7.95 1.67
C ALA A 237 12.12 6.44 1.53
N PHE A 238 12.47 5.98 0.33
CA PHE A 238 12.66 4.55 0.04
C PHE A 238 14.00 4.26 -0.63
N VAL A 239 14.97 5.16 -0.49
CA VAL A 239 16.29 5.00 -1.13
C VAL A 239 17.12 3.91 -0.45
N GLU A 240 17.05 3.83 0.86
CA GLU A 240 17.73 2.82 1.66
C GLU A 240 16.67 1.97 2.37
N MET A 241 16.55 0.72 1.93
CA MET A 241 15.60 -0.25 2.49
C MET A 241 16.38 -1.49 2.91
N GLU A 242 16.68 -1.56 4.20
CA GLU A 242 17.38 -2.70 4.79
C GLU A 242 16.46 -3.94 4.80
N PRO A 243 17.03 -5.16 4.72
CA PRO A 243 16.26 -6.38 4.91
C PRO A 243 15.55 -6.38 6.27
N LEU A 244 14.36 -6.96 6.31
CA LEU A 244 13.61 -7.17 7.54
C LEU A 244 13.84 -8.59 8.03
N GLU A 245 14.23 -8.72 9.29
CA GLU A 245 14.33 -10.00 9.96
C GLU A 245 13.11 -10.19 10.86
N LEU A 246 12.35 -11.25 10.62
CA LEU A 246 11.10 -11.53 11.30
C LEU A 246 11.11 -12.95 11.84
N VAL A 247 10.30 -13.21 12.85
CA VAL A 247 10.16 -14.55 13.45
C VAL A 247 8.72 -15.02 13.33
N VAL A 248 8.55 -16.28 12.96
CA VAL A 248 7.25 -16.96 13.07
C VAL A 248 6.99 -17.20 14.56
N PRO A 249 6.01 -16.54 15.17
CA PRO A 249 5.79 -16.66 16.63
C PRO A 249 5.34 -18.07 17.01
N GLU A 250 5.61 -18.42 18.25
CA GLU A 250 5.05 -19.59 18.90
C GLU A 250 3.53 -19.41 19.08
N PRO A 251 2.72 -20.46 18.96
CA PRO A 251 1.26 -20.40 19.06
C PRO A 251 0.78 -20.06 20.47
#